data_8ef652626c381e1b4460deefbfe707fb
#
_entry.id   8ef652626c381e1b4460deefbfe707fb
#
_cell.length_a   1.000
_cell.length_b   1.000
_cell.length_c   1.000
_cell.angle_alpha   90.00
_cell.angle_beta   90.00
_cell.angle_gamma   90.00
#
_symmetry.space_group_name_H-M   'P 1'
#
loop_
_entity.id
_entity.type
_entity.pdbx_description
1 polymer ?
#
loop_
_entity_poly.entity_id
_entity_poly.type
_entity_poly.pdbx_seq_one_letter_code
_entity_poly.pdbx_strand_id
1 'polypeptide(L)'
;MFTGIIEEIGEVVAIDKGQEAARLSIRGPVGCSDARLGASIAVNGTCLTVTDLDEVTFGCDVMAETLNRTALGRLAPGSRVNLERPVAVAGRLGGHIVQGHVDGVTELVSRTPGDHWEVFRFSLPTTLARYVVEKGSIAINGTSLTVCEVSSEWFEVSLIPTTLTGTVLGGLEPGEPVNIEVDVIAKYLESLVNKEKSC
;
A
#
# COMPACT_ATOMS: atom_id res chain seq x y z
N MET A 1 -3.52 7.64 -9.76
CA MET A 1 -3.54 8.16 -8.37
C MET A 1 -4.67 7.53 -7.60
N PHE A 2 -4.45 7.27 -6.33
CA PHE A 2 -5.34 6.58 -5.41
C PHE A 2 -5.59 7.46 -4.19
N THR A 3 -6.46 7.02 -3.31
CA THR A 3 -6.85 7.76 -2.10
C THR A 3 -6.38 7.06 -0.82
N GLY A 4 -6.00 5.79 -0.93
CA GLY A 4 -5.70 4.91 0.19
C GLY A 4 -6.96 4.39 0.89
N ILE A 5 -8.11 4.46 0.24
CA ILE A 5 -9.35 3.84 0.69
C ILE A 5 -9.51 2.52 -0.05
N ILE A 6 -9.28 1.43 0.66
CA ILE A 6 -9.36 0.08 0.08
C ILE A 6 -10.79 -0.23 -0.31
N GLU A 7 -11.00 -0.70 -1.54
CA GLU A 7 -12.33 -1.01 -2.07
C GLU A 7 -12.70 -2.48 -1.87
N GLU A 8 -11.70 -3.38 -1.93
CA GLU A 8 -11.89 -4.81 -1.67
C GLU A 8 -10.60 -5.50 -1.23
N ILE A 9 -10.75 -6.69 -0.67
CA ILE A 9 -9.65 -7.61 -0.44
C ILE A 9 -9.71 -8.66 -1.55
N GLY A 10 -8.73 -8.57 -2.47
CA GLY A 10 -8.55 -9.56 -3.53
C GLY A 10 -7.72 -10.76 -3.07
N GLU A 11 -7.56 -11.72 -3.99
CA GLU A 11 -6.77 -12.94 -3.78
C GLU A 11 -5.85 -13.19 -4.97
N VAL A 12 -4.59 -13.47 -4.69
CA VAL A 12 -3.65 -13.92 -5.72
C VAL A 12 -4.01 -15.33 -6.16
N VAL A 13 -4.40 -15.50 -7.42
CA VAL A 13 -4.80 -16.79 -7.99
C VAL A 13 -3.60 -17.57 -8.52
N ALA A 14 -2.69 -16.87 -9.20
CA ALA A 14 -1.48 -17.46 -9.77
C ALA A 14 -0.32 -16.47 -9.81
N ILE A 15 0.89 -17.01 -9.81
CA ILE A 15 2.13 -16.24 -10.00
C ILE A 15 3.02 -17.04 -10.96
N ASP A 16 3.22 -16.50 -12.17
CA ASP A 16 4.17 -17.05 -13.14
C ASP A 16 5.49 -16.26 -13.05
N LYS A 17 6.51 -16.88 -12.48
CA LYS A 17 7.84 -16.25 -12.28
C LYS A 17 8.71 -16.46 -13.52
N GLY A 18 9.06 -15.37 -14.20
CA GLY A 18 10.12 -15.31 -15.22
C GLY A 18 11.47 -14.91 -14.61
N GLN A 19 12.48 -14.70 -15.47
CA GLN A 19 13.83 -14.29 -15.04
C GLN A 19 13.88 -12.81 -14.59
N GLU A 20 13.17 -11.92 -15.27
CA GLU A 20 13.22 -10.46 -15.05
C GLU A 20 11.87 -9.86 -14.60
N ALA A 21 10.82 -10.64 -14.60
CA ALA A 21 9.47 -10.23 -14.24
C ALA A 21 8.65 -11.41 -13.75
N ALA A 22 7.53 -11.13 -13.08
CA ALA A 22 6.51 -12.12 -12.79
C ALA A 22 5.16 -11.61 -13.29
N ARG A 23 4.30 -12.54 -13.73
CA ARG A 23 2.90 -12.26 -13.96
C ARG A 23 2.10 -12.66 -12.74
N LEU A 24 1.39 -11.71 -12.17
CA LEU A 24 0.43 -11.92 -11.10
C LEU A 24 -0.97 -12.01 -11.71
N SER A 25 -1.74 -13.04 -11.34
CA SER A 25 -3.18 -13.11 -11.61
C SER A 25 -3.93 -12.93 -10.29
N ILE A 26 -4.81 -11.95 -10.22
CA ILE A 26 -5.46 -11.53 -8.98
C ILE A 26 -6.96 -11.51 -9.20
N ARG A 27 -7.70 -12.19 -8.33
CA ARG A 27 -9.15 -12.11 -8.28
C ARG A 27 -9.57 -10.89 -7.48
N GLY A 28 -10.38 -10.03 -8.11
CA GLY A 28 -10.91 -8.79 -7.53
C GLY A 28 -12.10 -8.29 -8.33
N PRO A 29 -13.33 -8.80 -8.08
CA PRO A 29 -14.52 -8.43 -8.84
C PRO A 29 -14.79 -6.93 -8.89
N VAL A 30 -14.55 -6.19 -7.79
CA VAL A 30 -14.72 -4.74 -7.75
C VAL A 30 -13.65 -4.06 -8.62
N GLY A 31 -12.39 -4.48 -8.49
CA GLY A 31 -11.28 -3.98 -9.31
C GLY A 31 -11.49 -4.21 -10.80
N CYS A 32 -12.09 -5.35 -11.17
CA CYS A 32 -12.40 -5.70 -12.57
C CYS A 32 -13.62 -4.97 -13.14
N SER A 33 -14.53 -4.48 -12.30
CA SER A 33 -15.89 -4.03 -12.72
C SER A 33 -15.91 -2.94 -13.79
N ASP A 34 -14.91 -2.06 -13.84
CA ASP A 34 -14.76 -0.99 -14.83
C ASP A 34 -13.32 -0.90 -15.39
N ALA A 35 -12.47 -1.87 -15.04
CA ALA A 35 -11.11 -1.94 -15.55
C ALA A 35 -11.08 -2.23 -17.05
N ARG A 36 -9.96 -1.88 -17.67
CA ARG A 36 -9.63 -2.22 -19.07
C ARG A 36 -8.14 -2.48 -19.15
N LEU A 37 -7.71 -3.10 -20.23
CA LEU A 37 -6.27 -3.27 -20.49
C LEU A 37 -5.57 -1.90 -20.49
N GLY A 38 -4.45 -1.81 -19.77
CA GLY A 38 -3.73 -0.57 -19.53
C GLY A 38 -4.24 0.28 -18.37
N ALA A 39 -5.35 -0.10 -17.71
CA ALA A 39 -5.77 0.55 -16.47
C ALA A 39 -4.77 0.30 -15.35
N SER A 40 -4.74 1.19 -14.36
CA SER A 40 -3.98 0.99 -13.12
C SER A 40 -4.89 0.41 -12.04
N ILE A 41 -4.37 -0.52 -11.24
CA ILE A 41 -4.98 -0.97 -9.98
C ILE A 41 -3.87 -0.98 -8.93
N ALA A 42 -4.14 -0.45 -7.74
CA ALA A 42 -3.22 -0.56 -6.61
C ALA A 42 -3.40 -1.92 -5.94
N VAL A 43 -2.32 -2.68 -5.83
CA VAL A 43 -2.24 -3.99 -5.16
C VAL A 43 -1.32 -3.85 -3.95
N ASN A 44 -1.86 -3.97 -2.74
CA ASN A 44 -1.14 -3.64 -1.50
C ASN A 44 -0.38 -2.29 -1.63
N GLY A 45 -1.04 -1.28 -2.20
CA GLY A 45 -0.46 0.04 -2.42
C GLY A 45 0.56 0.15 -3.56
N THR A 46 0.79 -0.90 -4.33
CA THR A 46 1.66 -0.85 -5.52
C THR A 46 0.80 -0.64 -6.76
N CYS A 47 1.03 0.45 -7.48
CA CYS A 47 0.35 0.74 -8.75
C CYS A 47 0.81 -0.24 -9.82
N LEU A 48 -0.08 -1.11 -10.27
CA LEU A 48 0.17 -2.09 -11.33
C LEU A 48 -0.72 -1.82 -12.53
N THR A 49 -0.19 -2.14 -13.72
CA THR A 49 -0.92 -2.00 -14.98
C THR A 49 -1.59 -3.32 -15.35
N VAL A 50 -2.88 -3.28 -15.64
CA VAL A 50 -3.66 -4.43 -16.10
C VAL A 50 -3.22 -4.84 -17.50
N THR A 51 -2.72 -6.06 -17.65
CA THR A 51 -2.25 -6.64 -18.92
C THR A 51 -3.14 -7.77 -19.43
N ASP A 52 -3.97 -8.33 -18.56
CA ASP A 52 -4.99 -9.34 -18.87
C ASP A 52 -6.21 -9.12 -17.98
N LEU A 53 -7.42 -9.45 -18.46
CA LEU A 53 -8.65 -9.13 -17.75
C LEU A 53 -9.77 -10.09 -18.16
N ASP A 54 -10.47 -10.63 -17.16
CA ASP A 54 -11.77 -11.26 -17.29
C ASP A 54 -12.80 -10.61 -16.35
N GLU A 55 -13.97 -11.26 -16.14
CA GLU A 55 -15.06 -10.69 -15.34
C GLU A 55 -14.69 -10.47 -13.86
N VAL A 56 -13.78 -11.27 -13.31
CA VAL A 56 -13.46 -11.27 -11.86
C VAL A 56 -11.96 -11.35 -11.57
N THR A 57 -11.13 -11.50 -12.61
CA THR A 57 -9.67 -11.67 -12.47
C THR A 57 -8.93 -10.71 -13.39
N PHE A 58 -7.88 -10.09 -12.93
CA PHE A 58 -6.98 -9.31 -13.75
C PHE A 58 -5.54 -9.82 -13.62
N GLY A 59 -4.79 -9.67 -14.71
CA GLY A 59 -3.36 -9.98 -14.77
C GLY A 59 -2.52 -8.71 -14.80
N CYS A 60 -1.36 -8.75 -14.14
CA CYS A 60 -0.37 -7.68 -14.18
C CYS A 60 1.02 -8.27 -14.38
N ASP A 61 1.82 -7.66 -15.27
CA ASP A 61 3.24 -7.97 -15.39
C ASP A 61 4.02 -7.07 -14.42
N VAL A 62 4.78 -7.67 -13.51
CA VAL A 62 5.50 -6.98 -12.44
C VAL A 62 7.00 -7.19 -12.61
N MET A 63 7.74 -6.10 -12.75
CA MET A 63 9.20 -6.14 -12.91
C MET A 63 9.89 -6.66 -11.66
N ALA A 64 11.06 -7.29 -11.83
CA ALA A 64 11.87 -7.80 -10.72
C ALA A 64 12.20 -6.69 -9.69
N GLU A 65 12.48 -5.47 -10.13
CA GLU A 65 12.72 -4.31 -9.23
C GLU A 65 11.51 -4.06 -8.32
N THR A 66 10.29 -4.09 -8.84
CA THR A 66 9.07 -3.92 -8.05
C THR A 66 8.90 -5.06 -7.05
N LEU A 67 9.13 -6.31 -7.47
CA LEU A 67 9.06 -7.47 -6.57
C LEU A 67 10.11 -7.39 -5.46
N ASN A 68 11.31 -6.91 -5.76
CA ASN A 68 12.42 -6.80 -4.81
C ASN A 68 12.24 -5.64 -3.82
N ARG A 69 11.60 -4.55 -4.26
CA ARG A 69 11.40 -3.32 -3.48
C ARG A 69 10.11 -3.29 -2.68
N THR A 70 9.21 -4.25 -2.93
CA THR A 70 7.89 -4.30 -2.29
C THR A 70 7.63 -5.64 -1.63
N ALA A 71 6.63 -5.69 -0.76
CA ALA A 71 6.15 -6.94 -0.17
C ALA A 71 5.48 -7.88 -1.21
N LEU A 72 5.23 -7.41 -2.45
CA LEU A 72 4.66 -8.25 -3.53
C LEU A 72 5.53 -9.45 -3.87
N GLY A 73 6.85 -9.33 -3.71
CA GLY A 73 7.78 -10.45 -3.95
C GLY A 73 7.59 -11.66 -3.03
N ARG A 74 6.88 -11.49 -1.91
CA ARG A 74 6.57 -12.54 -0.92
C ARG A 74 5.19 -13.18 -1.11
N LEU A 75 4.39 -12.67 -2.05
CA LEU A 75 3.07 -13.22 -2.34
C LEU A 75 3.18 -14.64 -2.93
N ALA A 76 2.17 -15.44 -2.64
CA ALA A 76 1.94 -16.77 -3.16
C ALA A 76 0.48 -16.93 -3.58
N PRO A 77 0.13 -17.92 -4.41
CA PRO A 77 -1.27 -18.26 -4.65
C PRO A 77 -2.02 -18.46 -3.32
N GLY A 78 -3.21 -17.84 -3.20
CA GLY A 78 -4.01 -17.77 -1.97
C GLY A 78 -3.71 -16.58 -1.08
N SER A 79 -2.65 -15.78 -1.36
CA SER A 79 -2.37 -14.55 -0.61
C SER A 79 -3.49 -13.54 -0.82
N ARG A 80 -3.94 -12.92 0.28
CA ARG A 80 -4.91 -11.82 0.25
C ARG A 80 -4.18 -10.49 0.03
N VAL A 81 -4.78 -9.60 -0.75
CA VAL A 81 -4.21 -8.30 -1.10
C VAL A 81 -5.27 -7.20 -1.04
N ASN A 82 -4.88 -6.01 -0.60
CA ASN A 82 -5.72 -4.81 -0.70
C ASN A 82 -5.79 -4.35 -2.15
N LEU A 83 -6.98 -4.04 -2.64
CA LEU A 83 -7.20 -3.51 -3.97
C LEU A 83 -7.89 -2.16 -3.91
N GLU A 84 -7.41 -1.22 -4.73
CA GLU A 84 -8.03 0.09 -4.93
C GLU A 84 -7.90 0.47 -6.41
N ARG A 85 -9.01 0.92 -7.01
CA ARG A 85 -9.03 1.51 -8.35
C ARG A 85 -8.55 2.96 -8.30
N PRO A 86 -8.05 3.52 -9.42
CA PRO A 86 -7.72 4.93 -9.48
C PRO A 86 -8.95 5.80 -9.15
N VAL A 87 -8.72 6.87 -8.40
CA VAL A 87 -9.80 7.80 -8.08
C VAL A 87 -10.42 8.39 -9.36
N ALA A 88 -11.72 8.32 -9.50
CA ALA A 88 -12.44 8.93 -10.61
C ALA A 88 -12.35 10.46 -10.54
N VAL A 89 -12.38 11.15 -11.71
CA VAL A 89 -12.28 12.63 -11.78
C VAL A 89 -13.32 13.34 -10.92
N ALA A 90 -14.52 12.77 -10.79
CA ALA A 90 -15.59 13.27 -9.92
C ALA A 90 -15.60 12.59 -8.54
N GLY A 91 -14.62 11.74 -8.25
CA GLY A 91 -14.50 11.02 -6.98
C GLY A 91 -14.04 11.92 -5.83
N ARG A 92 -14.19 11.39 -4.60
CA ARG A 92 -13.70 12.07 -3.40
C ARG A 92 -12.33 11.56 -3.02
N LEU A 93 -11.47 12.46 -2.55
CA LEU A 93 -10.22 12.09 -1.88
C LEU A 93 -10.54 11.77 -0.41
N GLY A 94 -10.90 10.52 -0.12
CA GLY A 94 -11.33 10.10 1.21
C GLY A 94 -10.19 9.92 2.22
N GLY A 95 -8.96 9.66 1.74
CA GLY A 95 -7.74 9.56 2.54
C GLY A 95 -6.77 10.71 2.23
N HIS A 96 -5.62 10.38 1.61
CA HIS A 96 -4.63 11.37 1.15
C HIS A 96 -4.20 11.05 -0.29
N ILE A 97 -3.25 11.82 -0.85
CA ILE A 97 -2.74 11.57 -2.19
C ILE A 97 -1.80 10.36 -2.13
N VAL A 98 -2.29 9.19 -2.58
CA VAL A 98 -1.53 7.96 -2.70
C VAL A 98 -1.21 7.74 -4.18
N GLN A 99 0.07 7.57 -4.50
CA GLN A 99 0.51 7.39 -5.88
C GLN A 99 0.53 5.93 -6.30
N GLY A 100 0.67 5.01 -5.32
CA GLY A 100 0.98 3.61 -5.56
C GLY A 100 2.48 3.40 -5.82
N HIS A 101 3.30 4.33 -5.36
CA HIS A 101 4.75 4.32 -5.53
C HIS A 101 5.41 4.00 -4.18
N VAL A 102 5.45 2.73 -3.86
CA VAL A 102 5.97 2.20 -2.60
C VAL A 102 7.40 2.68 -2.36
N ASP A 103 7.63 3.33 -1.21
CA ASP A 103 8.95 3.84 -0.81
C ASP A 103 9.84 2.77 -0.19
N GLY A 104 9.23 1.73 0.36
CA GLY A 104 9.94 0.61 0.97
C GLY A 104 9.01 -0.39 1.63
N VAL A 105 9.63 -1.33 2.32
CA VAL A 105 8.96 -2.35 3.12
C VAL A 105 9.31 -2.12 4.58
N THR A 106 8.32 -2.22 5.44
CA THR A 106 8.48 -2.23 6.90
C THR A 106 7.81 -3.46 7.49
N GLU A 107 7.93 -3.68 8.78
CA GLU A 107 7.37 -4.84 9.47
C GLU A 107 6.47 -4.41 10.62
N LEU A 108 5.40 -5.17 10.83
CA LEU A 108 4.57 -5.03 12.03
C LEU A 108 5.39 -5.51 13.24
N VAL A 109 5.62 -4.63 14.20
CA VAL A 109 6.35 -4.94 15.43
C VAL A 109 5.42 -5.52 16.49
N SER A 110 4.26 -4.89 16.68
CA SER A 110 3.28 -5.32 17.68
C SER A 110 1.87 -4.83 17.36
N ARG A 111 0.90 -5.55 17.92
CA ARG A 111 -0.51 -5.17 17.96
C ARG A 111 -0.94 -5.06 19.44
N THR A 112 -1.62 -3.99 19.76
CA THR A 112 -2.16 -3.76 21.10
C THR A 112 -3.66 -3.54 20.99
N PRO A 113 -4.49 -4.53 21.36
CA PRO A 113 -5.94 -4.37 21.36
C PRO A 113 -6.38 -3.28 22.34
N GLY A 114 -7.33 -2.46 21.90
CA GLY A 114 -8.06 -1.51 22.71
C GLY A 114 -9.56 -1.84 22.73
N ASP A 115 -10.36 -1.00 23.38
CA ASP A 115 -11.81 -1.25 23.51
C ASP A 115 -12.56 -1.18 22.18
N HIS A 116 -12.14 -0.30 21.29
CA HIS A 116 -12.83 -0.03 20.01
C HIS A 116 -11.87 0.10 18.81
N TRP A 117 -10.57 -0.08 19.00
CA TRP A 117 -9.53 -0.03 17.97
C TRP A 117 -8.35 -0.86 18.39
N GLU A 118 -7.45 -1.15 17.47
CA GLU A 118 -6.15 -1.73 17.79
C GLU A 118 -5.03 -0.75 17.39
N VAL A 119 -4.02 -0.64 18.23
CA VAL A 119 -2.80 0.11 17.93
C VAL A 119 -1.80 -0.85 17.27
N PHE A 120 -1.35 -0.48 16.08
CA PHE A 120 -0.34 -1.19 15.32
C PHE A 120 0.96 -0.40 15.34
N ARG A 121 2.03 -1.01 15.83
CA ARG A 121 3.37 -0.44 15.78
C ARG A 121 4.15 -1.07 14.63
N PHE A 122 4.69 -0.24 13.76
CA PHE A 122 5.54 -0.64 12.65
C PHE A 122 6.96 -0.14 12.87
N SER A 123 7.97 -0.89 12.41
CA SER A 123 9.34 -0.39 12.35
C SER A 123 9.43 0.79 11.38
N LEU A 124 10.32 1.75 11.65
CA LEU A 124 10.49 2.93 10.82
C LEU A 124 11.86 2.91 10.13
N PRO A 125 11.92 2.65 8.81
CA PRO A 125 13.18 2.74 8.08
C PRO A 125 13.80 4.14 8.21
N THR A 126 15.07 4.22 8.59
CA THR A 126 15.77 5.50 8.83
C THR A 126 15.75 6.44 7.63
N THR A 127 15.72 5.89 6.41
CA THR A 127 15.61 6.66 5.17
C THR A 127 14.27 7.37 5.02
N LEU A 128 13.20 6.85 5.66
CA LEU A 128 11.84 7.38 5.59
C LEU A 128 11.45 8.20 6.82
N ALA A 129 12.22 8.12 7.93
CA ALA A 129 11.87 8.75 9.21
C ALA A 129 11.59 10.25 9.10
N ARG A 130 12.31 10.97 8.21
CA ARG A 130 12.13 12.41 7.99
C ARG A 130 10.78 12.80 7.40
N TYR A 131 10.07 11.87 6.78
CA TYR A 131 8.78 12.10 6.12
C TYR A 131 7.59 11.69 6.97
N VAL A 132 7.84 10.96 8.07
CA VAL A 132 6.78 10.46 8.96
C VAL A 132 6.70 11.37 10.17
N VAL A 133 5.53 11.98 10.35
CA VAL A 133 5.29 12.94 11.45
C VAL A 133 4.02 12.56 12.20
N GLU A 134 3.96 12.88 13.49
CA GLU A 134 2.75 12.69 14.28
C GLU A 134 1.57 13.46 13.66
N LYS A 135 0.41 12.80 13.56
CA LYS A 135 -0.81 13.28 12.88
C LYS A 135 -0.68 13.46 11.37
N GLY A 136 0.46 13.07 10.78
CA GLY A 136 0.62 12.99 9.32
C GLY A 136 -0.07 11.78 8.72
N SER A 137 -0.20 11.80 7.39
CA SER A 137 -0.73 10.68 6.61
C SER A 137 0.39 9.72 6.20
N ILE A 138 0.04 8.43 6.14
CA ILE A 138 0.92 7.37 5.64
C ILE A 138 0.06 6.27 5.01
N ALA A 139 0.55 5.64 3.95
CA ALA A 139 -0.12 4.49 3.36
C ALA A 139 0.62 3.18 3.72
N ILE A 140 -0.10 2.23 4.33
CA ILE A 140 0.39 0.90 4.70
C ILE A 140 -0.40 -0.15 3.90
N ASN A 141 0.31 -0.94 3.07
CA ASN A 141 -0.33 -1.80 2.08
C ASN A 141 -1.45 -1.08 1.32
N GLY A 142 -1.21 0.20 0.95
CA GLY A 142 -2.14 1.07 0.27
C GLY A 142 -3.23 1.70 1.14
N THR A 143 -3.37 1.31 2.40
CA THR A 143 -4.38 1.86 3.31
C THR A 143 -3.91 3.21 3.86
N SER A 144 -4.68 4.28 3.63
CA SER A 144 -4.43 5.61 4.19
C SER A 144 -4.71 5.61 5.69
N LEU A 145 -3.70 5.96 6.48
CA LEU A 145 -3.75 5.97 7.93
C LEU A 145 -3.16 7.25 8.50
N THR A 146 -3.56 7.58 9.71
CA THR A 146 -2.99 8.70 10.47
C THR A 146 -1.97 8.15 11.47
N VAL A 147 -0.78 8.73 11.46
CA VAL A 147 0.27 8.43 12.44
C VAL A 147 -0.15 8.96 13.81
N CYS A 148 -0.27 8.09 14.80
CA CYS A 148 -0.65 8.44 16.16
C CYS A 148 0.54 8.85 17.01
N GLU A 149 1.64 8.16 16.86
CA GLU A 149 2.90 8.37 17.57
C GLU A 149 4.06 7.99 16.66
N VAL A 150 5.21 8.64 16.82
CA VAL A 150 6.41 8.36 16.05
C VAL A 150 7.67 8.52 16.91
N SER A 151 8.63 7.62 16.72
CA SER A 151 9.97 7.67 17.29
C SER A 151 11.02 7.61 16.17
N SER A 152 12.29 7.51 16.53
CA SER A 152 13.37 7.31 15.55
C SER A 152 13.37 5.92 14.88
N GLU A 153 12.71 4.93 15.48
CA GLU A 153 12.80 3.53 15.07
C GLU A 153 11.45 2.88 14.74
N TRP A 154 10.36 3.53 15.11
CA TRP A 154 9.00 3.03 14.92
C TRP A 154 7.97 4.14 14.82
N PHE A 155 6.81 3.82 14.29
CA PHE A 155 5.61 4.64 14.33
C PHE A 155 4.38 3.80 14.65
N GLU A 156 3.32 4.46 15.11
CA GLU A 156 2.05 3.82 15.43
C GLU A 156 0.90 4.39 14.63
N VAL A 157 -0.05 3.52 14.32
CA VAL A 157 -1.35 3.87 13.77
C VAL A 157 -2.45 3.14 14.55
N SER A 158 -3.64 3.74 14.62
CA SER A 158 -4.80 3.10 15.25
C SER A 158 -5.78 2.64 14.18
N LEU A 159 -6.12 1.36 14.19
CA LEU A 159 -7.04 0.75 13.23
C LEU A 159 -8.40 0.52 13.87
N ILE A 160 -9.44 1.13 13.30
CA ILE A 160 -10.83 0.91 13.71
C ILE A 160 -11.35 -0.42 13.15
N PRO A 161 -12.43 -1.00 13.71
CA PRO A 161 -12.96 -2.28 13.26
C PRO A 161 -13.25 -2.37 11.76
N THR A 162 -13.73 -1.28 11.16
CA THR A 162 -13.98 -1.22 9.70
C THR A 162 -12.69 -1.40 8.90
N THR A 163 -11.58 -0.79 9.34
CA THR A 163 -10.28 -0.95 8.68
C THR A 163 -9.72 -2.36 8.87
N LEU A 164 -9.85 -2.91 10.07
CA LEU A 164 -9.42 -4.29 10.37
C LEU A 164 -10.16 -5.32 9.53
N THR A 165 -11.46 -5.13 9.28
CA THR A 165 -12.26 -6.08 8.49
C THR A 165 -12.18 -5.83 6.99
N GLY A 166 -12.03 -4.57 6.58
CA GLY A 166 -12.03 -4.15 5.17
C GLY A 166 -10.68 -4.16 4.49
N THR A 167 -9.61 -4.49 5.21
CA THR A 167 -8.24 -4.52 4.66
C THR A 167 -7.48 -5.77 5.13
N VAL A 168 -6.39 -6.10 4.44
CA VAL A 168 -5.50 -7.20 4.88
C VAL A 168 -4.80 -6.91 6.20
N LEU A 169 -4.80 -5.66 6.68
CA LEU A 169 -4.12 -5.27 7.91
C LEU A 169 -4.68 -6.00 9.13
N GLY A 170 -5.99 -6.29 9.16
CA GLY A 170 -6.59 -7.01 10.28
C GLY A 170 -6.06 -8.43 10.50
N GLY A 171 -5.53 -9.06 9.44
CA GLY A 171 -4.92 -10.39 9.49
C GLY A 171 -3.40 -10.41 9.67
N LEU A 172 -2.75 -9.23 9.76
CA LEU A 172 -1.29 -9.17 9.93
C LEU A 172 -0.85 -9.68 11.31
N GLU A 173 0.26 -10.40 11.32
CA GLU A 173 0.94 -10.85 12.54
C GLU A 173 2.30 -10.13 12.69
N PRO A 174 2.80 -9.95 13.94
CA PRO A 174 4.13 -9.40 14.17
C PRO A 174 5.22 -10.12 13.37
N GLY A 175 6.11 -9.35 12.74
CA GLY A 175 7.15 -9.83 11.83
C GLY A 175 6.73 -9.90 10.36
N GLU A 176 5.45 -9.70 10.05
CA GLU A 176 5.00 -9.68 8.65
C GLU A 176 5.34 -8.34 7.97
N PRO A 177 5.86 -8.41 6.73
CA PRO A 177 6.23 -7.24 5.97
C PRO A 177 5.02 -6.60 5.32
N VAL A 178 5.05 -5.26 5.26
CA VAL A 178 4.06 -4.43 4.59
C VAL A 178 4.73 -3.37 3.73
N ASN A 179 4.07 -2.97 2.66
CA ASN A 179 4.47 -1.83 1.85
C ASN A 179 4.19 -0.54 2.61
N ILE A 180 5.13 0.41 2.52
CA ILE A 180 4.99 1.75 3.06
C ILE A 180 5.17 2.78 1.94
N GLU A 181 4.23 3.72 1.84
CA GLU A 181 4.34 4.92 1.01
C GLU A 181 4.13 6.14 1.92
N VAL A 182 5.10 7.04 1.96
CA VAL A 182 5.00 8.29 2.72
C VAL A 182 4.23 9.33 1.91
N ASP A 183 3.66 10.33 2.59
CA ASP A 183 2.94 11.41 1.91
C ASP A 183 3.86 12.13 0.91
N VAL A 184 3.48 12.11 -0.35
CA VAL A 184 4.26 12.71 -1.45
C VAL A 184 4.54 14.19 -1.24
N ILE A 185 3.70 14.91 -0.52
CA ILE A 185 3.89 16.33 -0.19
C ILE A 185 5.17 16.51 0.61
N ALA A 186 5.47 15.64 1.57
CA ALA A 186 6.68 15.70 2.36
C ALA A 186 7.95 15.55 1.49
N LYS A 187 7.92 14.68 0.48
CA LYS A 187 9.03 14.47 -0.47
C LYS A 187 9.29 15.70 -1.34
N TYR A 188 8.23 16.32 -1.85
CA TYR A 188 8.38 17.56 -2.63
C TYR A 188 8.84 18.74 -1.80
N LEU A 189 8.32 18.91 -0.57
CA LEU A 189 8.78 19.95 0.36
C LEU A 189 10.27 19.81 0.66
N GLU A 190 10.75 18.60 0.97
CA GLU A 190 12.18 18.36 1.19
C GLU A 190 13.01 18.73 -0.04
N SER A 191 12.59 18.32 -1.22
CA SER A 191 13.30 18.62 -2.47
C SER A 191 13.43 20.14 -2.70
N LEU A 192 12.39 20.92 -2.42
CA LEU A 192 12.39 22.37 -2.59
C LEU A 192 13.29 23.07 -1.56
N VAL A 193 13.18 22.69 -0.27
CA VAL A 193 13.99 23.26 0.82
C VAL A 193 15.49 22.97 0.62
N ASN A 194 15.83 21.78 0.13
CA ASN A 194 17.24 21.42 -0.10
C ASN A 194 17.85 22.16 -1.30
N LYS A 195 17.05 22.51 -2.32
CA LYS A 195 17.52 23.34 -3.44
C LYS A 195 17.89 24.75 -3.00
N GLU A 196 17.14 25.34 -2.08
CA GLU A 196 17.45 26.70 -1.55
C GLU A 196 18.75 26.74 -0.73
N LYS A 197 19.14 25.63 -0.09
CA LYS A 197 20.40 25.52 0.66
C LYS A 197 21.64 25.30 -0.23
N SER A 198 21.45 25.04 -1.51
CA SER A 198 22.53 24.77 -2.48
C SER A 198 22.84 25.97 -3.40
N CYS A 199 22.14 27.09 -3.23
CA CYS A 199 22.39 28.40 -3.81
C CYS A 199 23.01 29.32 -2.80
#